data_725a9b73c8f139288f133ffd573c0338
#
_entry.id   725a9b73c8f139288f133ffd573c0338
#
_cell.length_a   1.000
_cell.length_b   1.000
_cell.length_c   1.000
_cell.angle_alpha   90.00
_cell.angle_beta   90.00
_cell.angle_gamma   90.00
#
_symmetry.space_group_name_H-M   'P 1'
#
loop_
_entity.id
_entity.type
_entity.pdbx_description
1 polymer ?
#
loop_
_entity_poly.entity_id
_entity_poly.type
_entity_poly.pdbx_seq_one_letter_code
_entity_poly.pdbx_strand_id
1 'polypeptide(L)'
;NIYGTVSFPKDKIIFEITPFRKESDYADKRHPEKIEWAKTVEEDLSRRDFTINAMAFDGSIIIDPYKGQDDLKNKLIKAVGDPDIRFAEDALRLLRAVRFTSQLGFLIEDKTKNFIQKNAQLITKISWERIRDEFLKILGSDHPSEGVLFLKSTGLLSYILPEVDVCFTIPQKSPKRHHVYDVGTHLVMALKHCPSVDPITRFATLIHDIGKAKT
;
A
#
# COMPACT_ATOMS: atom_id res chain seq x y z
N ASN A 1 10.11 -4.81 -22.27
CA ASN A 1 8.64 -4.83 -22.17
C ASN A 1 8.05 -3.65 -22.97
N ILE A 2 6.73 -3.54 -23.07
CA ILE A 2 6.03 -2.47 -23.81
C ILE A 2 6.36 -1.06 -23.29
N TYR A 3 6.86 -0.94 -22.08
CA TYR A 3 7.26 0.32 -21.43
C TYR A 3 8.72 0.69 -21.66
N GLY A 4 9.42 -0.01 -22.55
CA GLY A 4 10.82 0.27 -22.88
C GLY A 4 11.82 -0.13 -21.78
N THR A 5 11.38 -0.78 -20.69
CA THR A 5 12.28 -1.22 -19.61
C THR A 5 13.13 -2.40 -20.07
N VAL A 6 14.44 -2.28 -19.90
CA VAL A 6 15.44 -3.34 -20.08
C VAL A 6 16.03 -3.68 -18.72
N SER A 7 15.99 -4.97 -18.37
CA SER A 7 16.57 -5.47 -17.13
C SER A 7 17.77 -6.35 -17.45
N PHE A 8 18.88 -6.20 -16.72
CA PHE A 8 20.05 -7.08 -16.84
C PHE A 8 20.64 -7.40 -15.46
N PRO A 9 21.04 -8.64 -15.22
CA PRO A 9 21.69 -9.02 -13.97
C PRO A 9 23.19 -8.67 -14.02
N LYS A 10 23.73 -8.12 -12.94
CA LYS A 10 25.16 -7.94 -12.70
C LYS A 10 25.46 -8.11 -11.21
N ASP A 11 26.41 -8.95 -10.85
CA ASP A 11 26.88 -9.16 -9.45
C ASP A 11 25.74 -9.46 -8.46
N LYS A 12 24.77 -10.32 -8.84
CA LYS A 12 23.56 -10.66 -8.09
C LYS A 12 22.55 -9.51 -7.92
N ILE A 13 22.77 -8.38 -8.57
CA ILE A 13 21.87 -7.22 -8.61
C ILE A 13 21.19 -7.19 -9.98
N ILE A 14 19.90 -6.94 -10.00
CA ILE A 14 19.16 -6.70 -11.25
C ILE A 14 19.11 -5.18 -11.45
N PHE A 15 19.70 -4.72 -12.55
CA PHE A 15 19.61 -3.34 -13.01
C PHE A 15 18.45 -3.20 -13.98
N GLU A 16 17.65 -2.17 -13.80
CA GLU A 16 16.56 -1.81 -14.70
C GLU A 16 16.81 -0.43 -15.29
N ILE A 17 16.81 -0.36 -16.61
CA ILE A 17 16.93 0.90 -17.36
C ILE A 17 15.58 1.15 -18.02
N THR A 18 14.98 2.28 -17.71
CA THR A 18 13.67 2.68 -18.24
C THR A 18 13.77 4.11 -18.79
N PRO A 19 13.29 4.38 -20.02
CA PRO A 19 13.16 5.74 -20.52
C PRO A 19 12.20 6.57 -19.66
N PHE A 20 12.42 7.88 -19.58
CA PHE A 20 11.44 8.78 -19.00
C PHE A 20 10.14 8.75 -19.81
N ARG A 21 9.00 8.71 -19.12
CA ARG A 21 7.71 8.62 -19.77
C ARG A 21 6.65 9.50 -19.09
N LYS A 22 5.72 9.95 -19.92
CA LYS A 22 4.42 10.49 -19.49
C LYS A 22 3.37 9.42 -19.69
N GLU A 23 2.40 9.41 -18.82
CA GLU A 23 1.27 8.50 -18.88
C GLU A 23 0.00 9.35 -18.84
N SER A 24 -0.92 9.11 -19.76
CA SER A 24 -2.21 9.79 -19.81
C SER A 24 -3.32 8.80 -20.18
N ASP A 25 -4.55 9.20 -19.89
CA ASP A 25 -5.77 8.48 -20.27
C ASP A 25 -5.81 7.02 -19.76
N TYR A 26 -6.15 6.86 -18.48
CA TYR A 26 -6.30 5.56 -17.82
C TYR A 26 -7.75 5.07 -17.88
N ALA A 27 -8.18 4.44 -18.96
CA ALA A 27 -9.55 3.95 -19.10
C ALA A 27 -9.89 2.82 -18.14
N ASP A 28 -8.91 1.92 -17.89
CA ASP A 28 -9.10 0.74 -17.03
C ASP A 28 -8.53 0.88 -15.61
N LYS A 29 -8.15 2.11 -15.19
CA LYS A 29 -7.50 2.40 -13.90
C LYS A 29 -6.19 1.64 -13.67
N ARG A 30 -5.49 1.26 -14.75
CA ARG A 30 -4.25 0.50 -14.68
C ARG A 30 -3.25 0.84 -15.79
N HIS A 31 -3.74 0.79 -17.04
CA HIS A 31 -2.86 0.97 -18.20
C HIS A 31 -3.13 2.33 -18.81
N PRO A 32 -2.11 3.15 -18.98
CA PRO A 32 -2.25 4.36 -19.78
C PRO A 32 -2.57 3.97 -21.22
N GLU A 33 -3.60 4.56 -21.80
CA GLU A 33 -3.93 4.36 -23.21
C GLU A 33 -2.84 4.95 -24.13
N LYS A 34 -2.19 6.00 -23.63
CA LYS A 34 -1.07 6.65 -24.34
C LYS A 34 0.16 6.69 -23.45
N ILE A 35 1.24 6.17 -23.99
CA ILE A 35 2.58 6.29 -23.41
C ILE A 35 3.36 7.22 -24.35
N GLU A 36 3.74 8.36 -23.81
CA GLU A 36 4.64 9.28 -24.50
C GLU A 36 5.99 9.32 -23.77
N TRP A 37 7.06 9.43 -24.53
CA TRP A 37 8.38 9.57 -23.93
C TRP A 37 8.50 10.98 -23.33
N ALA A 38 8.77 11.05 -22.04
CA ALA A 38 9.00 12.31 -21.36
C ALA A 38 10.36 12.88 -21.76
N LYS A 39 10.45 14.21 -21.82
CA LYS A 39 11.69 14.91 -22.18
C LYS A 39 12.56 15.21 -20.98
N THR A 40 11.96 15.29 -19.79
CA THR A 40 12.65 15.63 -18.54
C THR A 40 12.37 14.61 -17.45
N VAL A 41 13.26 14.55 -16.47
CA VAL A 41 13.09 13.69 -15.30
C VAL A 41 11.89 14.13 -14.45
N GLU A 42 11.60 15.41 -14.36
CA GLU A 42 10.46 15.95 -13.59
C GLU A 42 9.13 15.44 -14.15
N GLU A 43 9.03 15.33 -15.47
CA GLU A 43 7.86 14.75 -16.13
C GLU A 43 7.66 13.27 -15.72
N ASP A 44 8.73 12.47 -15.64
CA ASP A 44 8.66 11.08 -15.16
C ASP A 44 8.33 11.01 -13.67
N LEU A 45 8.92 11.88 -12.85
CA LEU A 45 8.65 11.93 -11.41
C LEU A 45 7.21 12.35 -11.10
N SER A 46 6.60 13.18 -11.96
CA SER A 46 5.24 13.68 -11.78
C SER A 46 4.16 12.59 -11.80
N ARG A 47 4.37 11.47 -12.49
CA ARG A 47 3.42 10.36 -12.59
C ARG A 47 3.57 9.33 -11.46
N ARG A 48 4.57 9.47 -10.59
CA ARG A 48 4.82 8.51 -9.49
C ARG A 48 3.77 8.63 -8.40
N ASP A 49 3.70 7.61 -7.55
CA ASP A 49 2.67 7.49 -6.51
C ASP A 49 2.89 8.44 -5.33
N PHE A 50 4.08 8.38 -4.70
CA PHE A 50 4.38 9.12 -3.48
C PHE A 50 5.64 9.95 -3.61
N THR A 51 5.70 11.07 -2.88
CA THR A 51 6.81 12.03 -2.92
C THR A 51 8.15 11.37 -2.60
N ILE A 52 8.18 10.46 -1.62
CA ILE A 52 9.37 9.69 -1.23
C ILE A 52 9.89 8.77 -2.35
N ASN A 53 9.07 8.44 -3.34
CA ASN A 53 9.44 7.65 -4.52
C ASN A 53 9.60 8.52 -5.78
N ALA A 54 9.35 9.83 -5.66
CA ALA A 54 9.39 10.78 -6.78
C ALA A 54 10.65 11.67 -6.74
N MET A 55 11.78 11.04 -6.47
CA MET A 55 13.11 11.64 -6.48
C MET A 55 14.00 10.90 -7.45
N ALA A 56 14.99 11.58 -8.00
CA ALA A 56 16.02 11.01 -8.85
C ALA A 56 17.40 11.53 -8.43
N PHE A 57 18.44 10.74 -8.68
CA PHE A 57 19.82 11.13 -8.45
C PHE A 57 20.57 11.06 -9.78
N ASP A 58 21.22 12.15 -10.18
CA ASP A 58 21.93 12.24 -11.47
C ASP A 58 23.42 11.86 -11.38
N GLY A 59 23.87 11.44 -10.19
CA GLY A 59 25.27 11.17 -9.86
C GLY A 59 25.94 12.28 -9.06
N SER A 60 25.32 13.46 -8.95
CA SER A 60 25.85 14.62 -8.23
C SER A 60 24.82 15.23 -7.25
N ILE A 61 23.59 15.44 -7.71
CA ILE A 61 22.53 16.06 -6.94
C ILE A 61 21.26 15.20 -6.92
N ILE A 62 20.44 15.41 -5.89
CA ILE A 62 19.09 14.83 -5.84
C ILE A 62 18.10 15.80 -6.45
N ILE A 63 17.42 15.35 -7.50
CA ILE A 63 16.31 16.06 -8.13
C ILE A 63 15.04 15.68 -7.38
N ASP A 64 14.46 16.62 -6.67
CA ASP A 64 13.33 16.42 -5.75
C ASP A 64 12.26 17.51 -5.91
N PRO A 65 11.49 17.48 -6.99
CA PRO A 65 10.48 18.51 -7.27
C PRO A 65 9.29 18.50 -6.30
N TYR A 66 9.09 17.39 -5.56
CA TYR A 66 7.94 17.20 -4.68
C TYR A 66 8.28 17.19 -3.18
N LYS A 67 9.52 17.55 -2.81
CA LYS A 67 10.01 17.58 -1.43
C LYS A 67 9.97 16.21 -0.74
N GLY A 68 10.26 15.15 -1.49
CA GLY A 68 10.29 13.78 -0.99
C GLY A 68 11.32 13.57 0.12
N GLN A 69 12.47 14.29 0.08
CA GLN A 69 13.47 14.25 1.16
C GLN A 69 12.91 14.78 2.48
N ASP A 70 12.11 15.86 2.45
CA ASP A 70 11.46 16.39 3.64
C ASP A 70 10.43 15.40 4.19
N ASP A 71 9.59 14.82 3.31
CA ASP A 71 8.60 13.83 3.70
C ASP A 71 9.25 12.55 4.24
N LEU A 72 10.38 12.12 3.66
CA LEU A 72 11.18 10.99 4.16
C LEU A 72 11.71 11.28 5.56
N LYS A 73 12.28 12.47 5.79
CA LYS A 73 12.78 12.91 7.09
C LYS A 73 11.67 13.01 8.14
N ASN A 74 10.48 13.46 7.73
CA ASN A 74 9.30 13.57 8.57
C ASN A 74 8.53 12.26 8.72
N LYS A 75 8.99 11.17 8.10
CA LYS A 75 8.35 9.85 8.11
C LYS A 75 6.91 9.90 7.61
N LEU A 76 6.68 10.54 6.46
CA LEU A 76 5.37 10.81 5.92
C LEU A 76 5.19 10.17 4.53
N ILE A 77 4.08 9.47 4.34
CA ILE A 77 3.63 8.97 3.04
C ILE A 77 2.64 9.98 2.47
N LYS A 78 3.05 10.68 1.42
CA LYS A 78 2.29 11.72 0.77
C LYS A 78 2.20 11.48 -0.74
N ALA A 79 1.01 11.62 -1.31
CA ALA A 79 0.81 11.48 -2.76
C ALA A 79 1.53 12.60 -3.53
N VAL A 80 2.04 12.28 -4.72
CA VAL A 80 2.58 13.28 -5.64
C VAL A 80 1.44 14.12 -6.21
N GLY A 81 1.50 15.42 -6.00
CA GLY A 81 0.49 16.37 -6.50
C GLY A 81 -0.87 16.19 -5.81
N ASP A 82 -1.93 16.07 -6.61
CA ASP A 82 -3.29 15.90 -6.07
C ASP A 82 -3.66 14.40 -5.95
N PRO A 83 -3.98 13.91 -4.74
CA PRO A 83 -4.42 12.52 -4.54
C PRO A 83 -5.62 12.13 -5.39
N ASP A 84 -6.57 13.07 -5.64
CA ASP A 84 -7.76 12.80 -6.46
C ASP A 84 -7.38 12.37 -7.88
N ILE A 85 -6.41 13.04 -8.47
CA ILE A 85 -5.88 12.72 -9.80
C ILE A 85 -5.04 11.45 -9.72
N ARG A 86 -4.11 11.41 -8.78
CA ARG A 86 -3.08 10.36 -8.70
C ARG A 86 -3.65 8.96 -8.45
N PHE A 87 -4.64 8.84 -7.58
CA PHE A 87 -5.26 7.54 -7.29
C PHE A 87 -6.38 7.17 -8.28
N ALA A 88 -6.91 8.16 -9.02
CA ALA A 88 -7.81 7.88 -10.13
C ALA A 88 -7.10 7.16 -11.30
N GLU A 89 -5.80 7.36 -11.49
CA GLU A 89 -5.00 6.69 -12.51
C GLU A 89 -4.78 5.19 -12.21
N ASP A 90 -4.38 4.85 -10.98
CA ASP A 90 -4.23 3.46 -10.53
C ASP A 90 -4.71 3.32 -9.08
N ALA A 91 -5.87 2.70 -8.91
CA ALA A 91 -6.47 2.50 -7.60
C ALA A 91 -5.64 1.57 -6.68
N LEU A 92 -4.67 0.80 -7.20
CA LEU A 92 -3.76 0.04 -6.36
C LEU A 92 -2.90 0.94 -5.46
N ARG A 93 -2.72 2.22 -5.84
CA ARG A 93 -1.99 3.20 -5.03
C ARG A 93 -2.62 3.40 -3.65
N LEU A 94 -3.94 3.17 -3.49
CA LEU A 94 -4.62 3.16 -2.19
C LEU A 94 -3.98 2.12 -1.26
N LEU A 95 -3.80 0.89 -1.75
CA LEU A 95 -3.21 -0.21 -0.99
C LEU A 95 -1.69 -0.05 -0.82
N ARG A 96 -1.02 0.51 -1.84
CA ARG A 96 0.41 0.84 -1.77
C ARG A 96 0.73 1.85 -0.68
N ALA A 97 -0.15 2.85 -0.42
CA ALA A 97 0.02 3.78 0.70
C ALA A 97 0.09 3.03 2.03
N VAL A 98 -0.85 2.10 2.26
CA VAL A 98 -0.86 1.25 3.46
C VAL A 98 0.39 0.37 3.53
N ARG A 99 0.80 -0.22 2.40
CA ARG A 99 2.01 -1.03 2.35
C ARG A 99 3.25 -0.24 2.79
N PHE A 100 3.46 0.96 2.24
CA PHE A 100 4.62 1.77 2.63
C PHE A 100 4.58 2.17 4.09
N THR A 101 3.39 2.45 4.65
CA THR A 101 3.23 2.65 6.10
C THR A 101 3.70 1.43 6.88
N SER A 102 3.27 0.23 6.50
CA SER A 102 3.67 -1.02 7.15
C SER A 102 5.15 -1.34 6.99
N GLN A 103 5.76 -1.01 5.86
CA GLN A 103 7.17 -1.31 5.59
C GLN A 103 8.11 -0.33 6.28
N LEU A 104 7.75 0.95 6.34
CA LEU A 104 8.62 2.02 6.81
C LEU A 104 8.29 2.51 8.22
N GLY A 105 7.14 2.14 8.77
CA GLY A 105 6.64 2.69 10.03
C GLY A 105 6.27 4.19 9.92
N PHE A 106 5.90 4.65 8.72
CA PHE A 106 5.58 6.05 8.44
C PHE A 106 4.08 6.30 8.58
N LEU A 107 3.71 7.56 8.81
CA LEU A 107 2.32 8.01 8.81
C LEU A 107 1.88 8.40 7.39
N ILE A 108 0.58 8.32 7.13
CA ILE A 108 0.00 8.84 5.88
C ILE A 108 -0.44 10.29 6.12
N GLU A 109 -0.11 11.18 5.19
CA GLU A 109 -0.57 12.57 5.21
C GLU A 109 -2.11 12.61 5.24
N ASP A 110 -2.69 13.55 6.01
CA ASP A 110 -4.14 13.62 6.22
C ASP A 110 -4.94 13.77 4.92
N LYS A 111 -4.49 14.61 3.97
CA LYS A 111 -5.15 14.75 2.67
C LYS A 111 -5.16 13.44 1.90
N THR A 112 -4.02 12.76 1.85
CA THR A 112 -3.84 11.45 1.22
C THR A 112 -4.74 10.39 1.90
N LYS A 113 -4.76 10.35 3.24
CA LYS A 113 -5.60 9.44 4.02
C LYS A 113 -7.09 9.67 3.80
N ASN A 114 -7.53 10.92 3.84
CA ASN A 114 -8.93 11.29 3.61
C ASN A 114 -9.40 10.88 2.22
N PHE A 115 -8.53 11.00 1.20
CA PHE A 115 -8.84 10.52 -0.14
C PHE A 115 -9.04 9.00 -0.14
N ILE A 116 -8.13 8.25 0.48
CA ILE A 116 -8.23 6.78 0.58
C ILE A 116 -9.56 6.38 1.22
N GLN A 117 -9.94 7.01 2.34
CA GLN A 117 -11.19 6.73 3.04
C GLN A 117 -12.43 6.98 2.16
N LYS A 118 -12.46 8.11 1.43
CA LYS A 118 -13.59 8.46 0.55
C LYS A 118 -13.72 7.53 -0.65
N ASN A 119 -12.61 6.94 -1.10
CA ASN A 119 -12.52 6.23 -2.38
C ASN A 119 -12.09 4.78 -2.23
N ALA A 120 -12.16 4.20 -1.03
CA ALA A 120 -11.77 2.82 -0.76
C ALA A 120 -12.41 1.80 -1.72
N GLN A 121 -13.66 2.04 -2.15
CA GLN A 121 -14.37 1.21 -3.11
C GLN A 121 -13.68 1.08 -4.47
N LEU A 122 -12.81 2.03 -4.85
CA LEU A 122 -12.09 1.94 -6.12
C LEU A 122 -11.18 0.71 -6.19
N ILE A 123 -10.78 0.15 -5.05
CA ILE A 123 -9.95 -1.05 -4.98
C ILE A 123 -10.62 -2.26 -5.66
N THR A 124 -11.95 -2.29 -5.73
CA THR A 124 -12.71 -3.36 -6.40
C THR A 124 -12.50 -3.41 -7.91
N LYS A 125 -11.91 -2.35 -8.51
CA LYS A 125 -11.56 -2.30 -9.94
C LYS A 125 -10.18 -2.94 -10.23
N ILE A 126 -9.43 -3.31 -9.19
CA ILE A 126 -8.12 -3.91 -9.31
C ILE A 126 -8.23 -5.44 -9.28
N SER A 127 -7.42 -6.12 -10.08
CA SER A 127 -7.39 -7.58 -10.09
C SER A 127 -6.94 -8.15 -8.74
N TRP A 128 -7.53 -9.27 -8.34
CA TRP A 128 -7.26 -9.92 -7.07
C TRP A 128 -5.80 -10.33 -6.90
N GLU A 129 -5.10 -10.67 -7.98
CA GLU A 129 -3.68 -10.99 -7.96
C GLU A 129 -2.84 -9.80 -7.50
N ARG A 130 -3.14 -8.59 -8.02
CA ARG A 130 -2.42 -7.36 -7.61
C ARG A 130 -2.73 -7.00 -6.15
N ILE A 131 -3.99 -7.14 -5.73
CA ILE A 131 -4.41 -6.90 -4.33
C ILE A 131 -3.70 -7.89 -3.42
N ARG A 132 -3.72 -9.19 -3.74
CA ARG A 132 -3.03 -10.25 -2.99
C ARG A 132 -1.54 -9.94 -2.83
N ASP A 133 -0.88 -9.58 -3.91
CA ASP A 133 0.58 -9.35 -3.91
C ASP A 133 0.96 -8.15 -3.03
N GLU A 134 0.17 -7.06 -3.04
CA GLU A 134 0.39 -5.94 -2.13
C GLU A 134 0.03 -6.30 -0.68
N PHE A 135 -1.04 -7.06 -0.45
CA PHE A 135 -1.45 -7.50 0.87
C PHE A 135 -0.40 -8.44 1.51
N LEU A 136 0.16 -9.38 0.75
CA LEU A 136 1.26 -10.23 1.24
C LEU A 136 2.51 -9.42 1.58
N LYS A 137 2.80 -8.33 0.85
CA LYS A 137 3.90 -7.40 1.21
C LYS A 137 3.61 -6.62 2.51
N ILE A 138 2.34 -6.31 2.79
CA ILE A 138 1.94 -5.73 4.09
C ILE A 138 2.21 -6.75 5.20
N LEU A 139 1.76 -7.99 5.04
CA LEU A 139 1.98 -9.03 6.04
C LEU A 139 3.45 -9.36 6.24
N GLY A 140 4.27 -9.34 5.17
CA GLY A 140 5.72 -9.59 5.23
C GLY A 140 6.55 -8.40 5.74
N SER A 141 5.93 -7.27 6.09
CA SER A 141 6.61 -6.04 6.53
C SER A 141 7.02 -6.08 8.01
N ASP A 142 7.71 -5.03 8.46
CA ASP A 142 8.11 -4.89 9.87
C ASP A 142 6.93 -4.48 10.78
N HIS A 143 5.87 -3.88 10.21
CA HIS A 143 4.71 -3.41 10.96
C HIS A 143 3.38 -3.96 10.39
N PRO A 144 3.19 -5.30 10.33
CA PRO A 144 2.01 -5.89 9.67
C PRO A 144 0.70 -5.60 10.39
N SER A 145 0.71 -5.55 11.72
CA SER A 145 -0.47 -5.24 12.55
C SER A 145 -0.97 -3.82 12.31
N GLU A 146 -0.06 -2.85 12.25
CA GLU A 146 -0.35 -1.47 11.92
C GLU A 146 -0.94 -1.35 10.49
N GLY A 147 -0.41 -2.13 9.55
CA GLY A 147 -0.94 -2.21 8.20
C GLY A 147 -2.39 -2.68 8.17
N VAL A 148 -2.74 -3.74 8.89
CA VAL A 148 -4.13 -4.23 8.99
C VAL A 148 -5.03 -3.18 9.66
N LEU A 149 -4.56 -2.49 10.70
CA LEU A 149 -5.32 -1.40 11.33
C LEU A 149 -5.52 -0.21 10.38
N PHE A 150 -4.54 0.12 9.53
CA PHE A 150 -4.71 1.13 8.49
C PHE A 150 -5.73 0.70 7.45
N LEU A 151 -5.71 -0.56 6.98
CA LEU A 151 -6.74 -1.10 6.09
C LEU A 151 -8.13 -0.96 6.71
N LYS A 152 -8.28 -1.26 8.02
CA LYS A 152 -9.54 -1.08 8.74
C LYS A 152 -9.95 0.37 8.82
N SER A 153 -9.07 1.26 9.26
CA SER A 153 -9.37 2.68 9.47
C SER A 153 -9.65 3.44 8.17
N THR A 154 -9.15 2.97 7.05
CA THR A 154 -9.40 3.55 5.71
C THR A 154 -10.58 2.92 4.98
N GLY A 155 -11.20 1.87 5.53
CA GLY A 155 -12.30 1.14 4.91
C GLY A 155 -11.86 0.17 3.80
N LEU A 156 -10.58 0.06 3.50
CA LEU A 156 -10.07 -0.88 2.50
C LEU A 156 -10.27 -2.34 2.91
N LEU A 157 -10.22 -2.63 4.23
CA LEU A 157 -10.33 -3.99 4.75
C LEU A 157 -11.66 -4.64 4.36
N SER A 158 -12.76 -3.89 4.38
CA SER A 158 -14.09 -4.40 4.03
C SER A 158 -14.22 -4.86 2.58
N TYR A 159 -13.38 -4.35 1.68
CA TYR A 159 -13.35 -4.77 0.28
C TYR A 159 -12.33 -5.87 0.00
N ILE A 160 -11.26 -5.96 0.79
CA ILE A 160 -10.15 -6.89 0.55
C ILE A 160 -10.35 -8.19 1.33
N LEU A 161 -10.78 -8.09 2.59
CA LEU A 161 -10.95 -9.23 3.50
C LEU A 161 -12.14 -8.98 4.46
N PRO A 162 -13.38 -8.98 3.93
CA PRO A 162 -14.58 -8.67 4.70
C PRO A 162 -14.78 -9.60 5.90
N GLU A 163 -14.29 -10.85 5.83
CA GLU A 163 -14.36 -11.83 6.92
C GLU A 163 -13.55 -11.37 8.15
N VAL A 164 -12.43 -10.68 7.95
CA VAL A 164 -11.67 -10.07 9.04
C VAL A 164 -12.29 -8.75 9.47
N ASP A 165 -12.82 -7.97 8.52
CA ASP A 165 -13.43 -6.67 8.81
C ASP A 165 -14.61 -6.80 9.77
N VAL A 166 -15.50 -7.78 9.57
CA VAL A 166 -16.65 -8.04 10.44
C VAL A 166 -16.23 -8.46 11.85
N CYS A 167 -15.08 -9.09 12.02
CA CYS A 167 -14.58 -9.53 13.33
C CYS A 167 -14.39 -8.37 14.32
N PHE A 168 -14.16 -7.14 13.85
CA PHE A 168 -14.06 -5.96 14.72
C PHE A 168 -15.40 -5.53 15.34
N THR A 169 -16.52 -6.09 14.89
CA THR A 169 -17.84 -5.83 15.48
C THR A 169 -18.29 -6.92 16.46
N ILE A 170 -17.51 -8.00 16.60
CA ILE A 170 -17.88 -9.18 17.41
C ILE A 170 -17.22 -9.09 18.79
N PRO A 171 -17.99 -8.81 19.85
CA PRO A 171 -17.43 -8.77 21.19
C PRO A 171 -17.09 -10.17 21.70
N GLN A 172 -15.90 -10.36 22.25
CA GLN A 172 -15.56 -11.59 22.98
C GLN A 172 -15.95 -11.44 24.45
N LYS A 173 -17.18 -11.85 24.81
CA LYS A 173 -17.62 -11.89 26.21
C LYS A 173 -17.13 -13.18 26.85
N SER A 174 -16.19 -13.09 27.79
CA SER A 174 -15.84 -14.22 28.67
C SER A 174 -16.30 -13.93 30.10
N PRO A 175 -17.10 -14.80 30.73
CA PRO A 175 -17.51 -14.65 32.14
C PRO A 175 -16.32 -14.59 33.10
N LYS A 176 -15.17 -15.14 32.68
CA LYS A 176 -13.94 -15.23 33.51
C LYS A 176 -12.88 -14.20 33.12
N ARG A 177 -13.22 -13.16 32.35
CA ARG A 177 -12.31 -12.06 31.91
C ARG A 177 -11.04 -12.50 31.16
N HIS A 178 -11.10 -13.64 30.42
CA HIS A 178 -9.94 -14.10 29.62
C HIS A 178 -9.81 -13.38 28.28
N HIS A 179 -10.85 -12.67 27.81
CA HIS A 179 -10.83 -11.91 26.57
C HIS A 179 -11.13 -10.44 26.84
N VAL A 180 -10.16 -9.59 26.52
CA VAL A 180 -10.22 -8.13 26.72
C VAL A 180 -10.62 -7.40 25.44
N TYR A 181 -10.44 -8.05 24.28
CA TYR A 181 -10.61 -7.46 22.95
C TYR A 181 -11.83 -8.05 22.22
N ASP A 182 -12.38 -7.32 21.24
CA ASP A 182 -13.20 -7.91 20.19
C ASP A 182 -12.39 -8.92 19.35
N VAL A 183 -13.07 -9.72 18.51
CA VAL A 183 -12.40 -10.75 17.70
C VAL A 183 -11.39 -10.14 16.74
N GLY A 184 -11.72 -9.02 16.08
CA GLY A 184 -10.82 -8.37 15.11
C GLY A 184 -9.55 -7.83 15.76
N THR A 185 -9.70 -7.16 16.91
CA THR A 185 -8.55 -6.69 17.71
C THR A 185 -7.70 -7.86 18.19
N HIS A 186 -8.31 -8.98 18.61
CA HIS A 186 -7.58 -10.20 18.97
C HIS A 186 -6.75 -10.73 17.77
N LEU A 187 -7.32 -10.80 16.58
CA LEU A 187 -6.62 -11.24 15.36
C LEU A 187 -5.40 -10.36 15.06
N VAL A 188 -5.55 -9.03 15.16
CA VAL A 188 -4.45 -8.08 14.95
C VAL A 188 -3.39 -8.21 16.03
N MET A 189 -3.76 -8.41 17.28
CA MET A 189 -2.80 -8.64 18.36
C MET A 189 -2.06 -9.96 18.20
N ALA A 190 -2.73 -11.02 17.75
CA ALA A 190 -2.08 -12.28 17.41
C ALA A 190 -1.05 -12.09 16.28
N LEU A 191 -1.41 -11.33 15.24
CA LEU A 191 -0.49 -10.97 14.15
C LEU A 191 0.72 -10.18 14.68
N LYS A 192 0.51 -9.20 15.57
CA LYS A 192 1.56 -8.38 16.16
C LYS A 192 2.61 -9.21 16.90
N HIS A 193 2.16 -10.27 17.59
CA HIS A 193 3.03 -11.15 18.37
C HIS A 193 3.46 -12.41 17.61
N CYS A 194 3.12 -12.54 16.33
CA CYS A 194 3.55 -13.64 15.50
C CYS A 194 5.08 -13.58 15.28
N PRO A 195 5.86 -14.60 15.72
CA PRO A 195 7.31 -14.57 15.62
C PRO A 195 7.82 -14.80 14.19
N SER A 196 6.98 -15.34 13.31
CA SER A 196 7.34 -15.58 11.91
C SER A 196 7.32 -14.28 11.10
N VAL A 197 8.25 -14.16 10.17
CA VAL A 197 8.26 -13.10 9.14
C VAL A 197 7.65 -13.58 7.82
N ASP A 198 7.35 -14.88 7.70
CA ASP A 198 6.71 -15.44 6.51
C ASP A 198 5.27 -14.91 6.36
N PRO A 199 4.93 -14.28 5.22
CA PRO A 199 3.61 -13.67 5.04
C PRO A 199 2.46 -14.69 5.04
N ILE A 200 2.70 -15.95 4.67
CA ILE A 200 1.66 -16.99 4.69
C ILE A 200 1.36 -17.42 6.13
N THR A 201 2.38 -17.61 6.94
CA THR A 201 2.22 -17.90 8.38
C THR A 201 1.50 -16.75 9.09
N ARG A 202 1.86 -15.50 8.76
CA ARG A 202 1.19 -14.29 9.28
C ARG A 202 -0.25 -14.17 8.81
N PHE A 203 -0.53 -14.55 7.57
CA PHE A 203 -1.90 -14.62 7.08
C PHE A 203 -2.72 -15.66 7.83
N ALA A 204 -2.21 -16.88 8.01
CA ALA A 204 -2.87 -17.90 8.82
C ALA A 204 -3.14 -17.42 10.25
N THR A 205 -2.17 -16.71 10.86
CA THR A 205 -2.34 -16.08 12.18
C THR A 205 -3.45 -15.04 12.17
N LEU A 206 -3.54 -14.20 11.13
CA LEU A 206 -4.58 -13.17 11.02
C LEU A 206 -5.99 -13.75 10.87
N ILE A 207 -6.15 -14.93 10.30
CA ILE A 207 -7.47 -15.50 10.01
C ILE A 207 -7.87 -16.67 10.94
N HIS A 208 -7.04 -17.04 11.93
CA HIS A 208 -7.23 -18.28 12.73
C HIS A 208 -8.58 -18.38 13.44
N ASP A 209 -9.18 -17.26 13.80
CA ASP A 209 -10.41 -17.17 14.59
C ASP A 209 -11.60 -16.50 13.86
N ILE A 210 -11.51 -16.27 12.54
CA ILE A 210 -12.59 -15.60 11.77
C ILE A 210 -13.93 -16.36 11.83
N GLY A 211 -13.89 -17.67 12.10
CA GLY A 211 -15.10 -18.49 12.27
C GLY A 211 -16.00 -18.03 13.44
N LYS A 212 -15.44 -17.36 14.46
CA LYS A 212 -16.20 -16.80 15.58
C LYS A 212 -17.22 -15.73 15.17
N ALA A 213 -17.08 -15.14 14.00
CA ALA A 213 -18.06 -14.19 13.47
C ALA A 213 -19.35 -14.86 12.97
N LYS A 214 -19.37 -16.20 12.84
CA LYS A 214 -20.52 -16.97 12.34
C LYS A 214 -21.15 -17.87 13.40
N THR A 215 -20.58 -17.92 14.59
CA THR A 215 -21.08 -18.68 15.75
C THR A 215 -21.62 -17.75 16.83
#